data_38c6778cc0224435a77bb0df2199f76c
#
_entry.id   38c6778cc0224435a77bb0df2199f76c
#
_cell.length_a   1.000
_cell.length_b   1.000
_cell.length_c   1.000
_cell.angle_alpha   90.00
_cell.angle_beta   90.00
_cell.angle_gamma   90.00
#
_symmetry.space_group_name_H-M   'P 1'
#
loop_
_entity.id
_entity.type
_entity.pdbx_description
1 polymer ?
#
loop_
_entity_poly.entity_id
_entity_poly.type
_entity_poly.pdbx_seq_one_letter_code
_entity_poly.pdbx_strand_id
1 'polypeptide(L)'
;MSTFVTLSSGQRMPLVGLGTWKSAPGQVKQAVLAALDGGYRHIDCAAVYGNEQEVGDALALRVGPGKALRRDEVFVTSKLWNTKHDPEDVEEACRSSLTHLGLSYLDLYLMHWPMAFKDTWKAMENLVDKGLVKAIGLSNFNARQIDDIIAIARHKPVVNQVECHPYLSQADLLSHCRSLAVCVTAYSPLGSGDRPWASPDEPSLLADPRLGAIAERYQKSPAQVILRWNVQRGVVCIPKSVTASRIQENLRVFDFSLSPEDIRLIDSFNRNTRFIIPTVEKDGKKVWRDGEHPHFPFHDPY
;
A
#
# COMPACT_ATOMS: atom_id res chain seq x y z
N MET A 1 -11.42 -13.92 13.63
CA MET A 1 -10.28 -12.98 13.49
C MET A 1 -10.81 -11.69 12.87
N SER A 2 -10.27 -10.51 13.27
CA SER A 2 -10.70 -9.23 12.68
C SER A 2 -10.29 -9.13 11.21
N THR A 3 -11.15 -8.54 10.38
CA THR A 3 -10.88 -8.24 8.96
C THR A 3 -10.36 -6.82 8.75
N PHE A 4 -10.16 -6.07 9.83
CA PHE A 4 -9.66 -4.69 9.83
C PHE A 4 -8.72 -4.46 11.02
N VAL A 5 -7.89 -3.42 10.90
CA VAL A 5 -7.09 -2.83 11.98
C VAL A 5 -7.70 -1.48 12.37
N THR A 6 -7.63 -1.14 13.65
CA THR A 6 -7.95 0.21 14.13
C THR A 6 -6.68 1.05 14.10
N LEU A 7 -6.69 2.12 13.32
CA LEU A 7 -5.60 3.09 13.23
C LEU A 7 -5.53 3.96 14.48
N SER A 8 -4.40 4.61 14.72
CA SER A 8 -4.24 5.58 15.84
C SER A 8 -5.22 6.76 15.78
N SER A 9 -5.78 7.06 14.60
CA SER A 9 -6.87 8.02 14.41
C SER A 9 -8.24 7.53 14.85
N GLY A 10 -8.37 6.26 15.22
CA GLY A 10 -9.65 5.61 15.53
C GLY A 10 -10.39 5.02 14.33
N GLN A 11 -9.92 5.26 13.11
CA GLN A 11 -10.54 4.70 11.90
C GLN A 11 -10.27 3.19 11.77
N ARG A 12 -11.23 2.48 11.17
CA ARG A 12 -11.10 1.05 10.84
C ARG A 12 -10.62 0.91 9.40
N MET A 13 -9.41 0.38 9.21
CA MET A 13 -8.82 0.13 7.91
C MET A 13 -8.87 -1.37 7.60
N PRO A 14 -9.52 -1.80 6.50
CA PRO A 14 -9.54 -3.22 6.11
C PRO A 14 -8.14 -3.76 5.86
N LEU A 15 -7.87 -4.97 6.38
CA LEU A 15 -6.55 -5.62 6.33
C LEU A 15 -6.15 -6.09 4.92
N VAL A 16 -7.12 -6.22 4.01
CA VAL A 16 -6.86 -6.51 2.59
C VAL A 16 -7.57 -5.48 1.74
N GLY A 17 -6.81 -4.80 0.90
CA GLY A 17 -7.29 -3.82 -0.07
C GLY A 17 -6.88 -4.19 -1.50
N LEU A 18 -7.49 -3.55 -2.49
CA LEU A 18 -7.10 -3.67 -3.89
C LEU A 18 -6.08 -2.59 -4.23
N GLY A 19 -4.87 -2.99 -4.66
CA GLY A 19 -3.89 -2.11 -5.30
C GLY A 19 -4.27 -1.81 -6.76
N THR A 20 -4.00 -0.60 -7.23
CA THR A 20 -4.37 -0.15 -8.59
C THR A 20 -3.17 0.20 -9.47
N TRP A 21 -1.95 0.15 -8.95
CA TRP A 21 -0.74 0.43 -9.74
C TRP A 21 -0.54 -0.54 -10.90
N LYS A 22 -0.13 -0.03 -12.07
CA LYS A 22 0.11 -0.78 -13.32
C LYS A 22 -1.13 -1.47 -13.91
N SER A 23 -2.32 -1.11 -13.52
CA SER A 23 -3.51 -1.56 -14.25
C SER A 23 -3.62 -0.77 -15.54
N ALA A 24 -3.66 -1.48 -16.67
CA ALA A 24 -3.75 -0.85 -17.97
C ALA A 24 -5.08 -0.08 -18.13
N PRO A 25 -5.14 0.93 -19.03
CA PRO A 25 -6.38 1.63 -19.34
C PRO A 25 -7.53 0.68 -19.63
N GLY A 26 -8.70 0.95 -19.09
CA GLY A 26 -9.92 0.13 -19.22
C GLY A 26 -9.99 -1.07 -18.28
N GLN A 27 -8.89 -1.48 -17.64
CA GLN A 27 -8.86 -2.65 -16.76
C GLN A 27 -9.15 -2.32 -15.28
N VAL A 28 -8.66 -1.18 -14.79
CA VAL A 28 -8.79 -0.83 -13.36
C VAL A 28 -10.23 -0.67 -12.94
N LYS A 29 -11.08 -0.09 -13.78
CA LYS A 29 -12.51 0.05 -13.52
C LYS A 29 -13.17 -1.29 -13.25
N GLN A 30 -12.93 -2.28 -14.10
CA GLN A 30 -13.48 -3.63 -13.96
C GLN A 30 -12.92 -4.34 -12.72
N ALA A 31 -11.62 -4.15 -12.42
CA ALA A 31 -11.00 -4.70 -11.22
C ALA A 31 -11.62 -4.13 -9.93
N VAL A 32 -11.85 -2.82 -9.86
CA VAL A 32 -12.50 -2.17 -8.72
C VAL A 32 -13.95 -2.64 -8.56
N LEU A 33 -14.71 -2.76 -9.66
CA LEU A 33 -16.06 -3.31 -9.61
C LEU A 33 -16.07 -4.75 -9.08
N ALA A 34 -15.21 -5.61 -9.62
CA ALA A 34 -15.07 -6.99 -9.16
C ALA A 34 -14.67 -7.09 -7.68
N ALA A 35 -13.80 -6.18 -7.23
CA ALA A 35 -13.38 -6.12 -5.83
C ALA A 35 -14.53 -5.70 -4.91
N LEU A 36 -15.24 -4.62 -5.22
CA LEU A 36 -16.36 -4.14 -4.41
C LEU A 36 -17.51 -5.16 -4.35
N ASP A 37 -17.85 -5.75 -5.51
CA ASP A 37 -18.86 -6.80 -5.61
C ASP A 37 -18.43 -8.09 -4.86
N GLY A 38 -17.12 -8.37 -4.83
CA GLY A 38 -16.52 -9.48 -4.10
C GLY A 38 -16.32 -9.27 -2.59
N GLY A 39 -16.67 -8.07 -2.07
CA GLY A 39 -16.60 -7.79 -0.64
C GLY A 39 -15.40 -6.96 -0.18
N TYR A 40 -14.52 -6.52 -1.09
CA TYR A 40 -13.48 -5.53 -0.72
C TYR A 40 -14.11 -4.23 -0.23
N ARG A 41 -13.47 -3.61 0.75
CA ARG A 41 -13.87 -2.31 1.31
C ARG A 41 -12.67 -1.37 1.46
N HIS A 42 -11.57 -1.65 0.76
CA HIS A 42 -10.36 -0.82 0.76
C HIS A 42 -9.78 -0.80 -0.66
N ILE A 43 -9.61 0.41 -1.21
CA ILE A 43 -9.01 0.67 -2.53
C ILE A 43 -7.82 1.59 -2.33
N ASP A 44 -6.66 1.17 -2.84
CA ASP A 44 -5.40 1.94 -2.78
C ASP A 44 -5.08 2.55 -4.15
N CYS A 45 -5.02 3.88 -4.21
CA CYS A 45 -4.79 4.68 -5.39
C CYS A 45 -3.53 5.54 -5.23
N ALA A 46 -3.12 6.19 -6.31
CA ALA A 46 -2.18 7.31 -6.28
C ALA A 46 -2.33 8.15 -7.56
N ALA A 47 -2.12 9.46 -7.45
CA ALA A 47 -2.18 10.37 -8.59
C ALA A 47 -1.23 9.96 -9.72
N VAL A 48 0.00 9.51 -9.38
CA VAL A 48 1.02 9.10 -10.35
C VAL A 48 0.67 7.82 -11.13
N TYR A 49 -0.33 7.04 -10.68
CA TYR A 49 -0.76 5.85 -11.42
C TYR A 49 -1.56 6.18 -12.70
N GLY A 50 -2.04 7.43 -12.81
CA GLY A 50 -2.73 7.93 -14.01
C GLY A 50 -4.10 7.28 -14.27
N ASN A 51 -4.70 6.63 -13.27
CA ASN A 51 -5.93 5.87 -13.42
C ASN A 51 -7.02 6.18 -12.38
N GLU A 52 -6.85 7.25 -11.59
CA GLU A 52 -7.82 7.62 -10.55
C GLU A 52 -9.21 7.92 -11.12
N GLN A 53 -9.32 8.46 -12.35
CA GLN A 53 -10.60 8.69 -13.00
C GLN A 53 -11.38 7.39 -13.21
N GLU A 54 -10.72 6.33 -13.71
CA GLU A 54 -11.37 5.04 -13.90
C GLU A 54 -11.78 4.37 -12.57
N VAL A 55 -10.97 4.57 -11.53
CA VAL A 55 -11.33 4.14 -10.16
C VAL A 55 -12.56 4.91 -9.69
N GLY A 56 -12.61 6.22 -9.88
CA GLY A 56 -13.75 7.09 -9.57
C GLY A 56 -15.02 6.65 -10.30
N ASP A 57 -14.91 6.33 -11.59
CA ASP A 57 -16.03 5.81 -12.39
C ASP A 57 -16.60 4.49 -11.82
N ALA A 58 -15.74 3.62 -11.31
CA ALA A 58 -16.17 2.38 -10.66
C ALA A 58 -16.83 2.66 -9.31
N LEU A 59 -16.24 3.55 -8.49
CA LEU A 59 -16.80 3.96 -7.21
C LEU A 59 -18.21 4.57 -7.39
N ALA A 60 -18.38 5.47 -8.36
CA ALA A 60 -19.66 6.10 -8.66
C ALA A 60 -20.79 5.11 -9.01
N LEU A 61 -20.44 3.93 -9.52
CA LEU A 61 -21.41 2.86 -9.82
C LEU A 61 -21.84 2.07 -8.58
N ARG A 62 -21.03 2.01 -7.52
CA ARG A 62 -21.28 1.15 -6.35
C ARG A 62 -21.41 1.89 -5.03
N VAL A 63 -20.89 3.10 -4.93
CA VAL A 63 -20.74 3.82 -3.66
C VAL A 63 -21.47 5.16 -3.70
N GLY A 64 -22.25 5.45 -2.68
CA GLY A 64 -22.96 6.72 -2.52
C GLY A 64 -24.46 6.59 -2.32
N PRO A 65 -25.20 7.70 -2.32
CA PRO A 65 -26.66 7.70 -2.13
C PRO A 65 -27.37 6.86 -3.18
N GLY A 66 -28.22 5.93 -2.73
CA GLY A 66 -28.96 5.03 -3.63
C GLY A 66 -28.11 3.92 -4.29
N LYS A 67 -26.85 3.75 -3.89
CA LYS A 67 -25.97 2.69 -4.37
C LYS A 67 -25.92 1.52 -3.38
N ALA A 68 -25.25 0.44 -3.79
CA ALA A 68 -25.09 -0.78 -2.97
C ALA A 68 -24.29 -0.53 -1.68
N LEU A 69 -23.38 0.43 -1.70
CA LEU A 69 -22.50 0.76 -0.57
C LEU A 69 -22.61 2.25 -0.22
N ARG A 70 -22.60 2.58 1.07
CA ARG A 70 -22.40 3.95 1.52
C ARG A 70 -20.93 4.34 1.41
N ARG A 71 -20.63 5.64 1.32
CA ARG A 71 -19.26 6.16 1.24
C ARG A 71 -18.42 5.79 2.48
N ASP A 72 -19.03 5.75 3.65
CA ASP A 72 -18.35 5.40 4.91
C ASP A 72 -18.05 3.90 5.09
N GLU A 73 -18.57 3.05 4.19
CA GLU A 73 -18.27 1.63 4.16
C GLU A 73 -17.02 1.31 3.34
N VAL A 74 -16.47 2.27 2.57
CA VAL A 74 -15.33 2.05 1.70
C VAL A 74 -14.18 2.96 2.12
N PHE A 75 -13.03 2.34 2.42
CA PHE A 75 -11.79 3.02 2.76
C PHE A 75 -11.00 3.29 1.47
N VAL A 76 -10.76 4.55 1.15
CA VAL A 76 -10.04 4.96 -0.06
C VAL A 76 -8.77 5.71 0.32
N THR A 77 -7.64 5.20 -0.15
CA THR A 77 -6.31 5.80 0.01
C THR A 77 -5.85 6.41 -1.32
N SER A 78 -5.27 7.59 -1.29
CA SER A 78 -4.46 8.12 -2.38
C SER A 78 -3.14 8.70 -1.86
N LYS A 79 -2.29 9.21 -2.76
CA LYS A 79 -0.92 9.59 -2.43
C LYS A 79 -0.49 10.87 -3.15
N LEU A 80 0.19 11.73 -2.42
CA LEU A 80 0.84 12.94 -2.91
C LEU A 80 2.13 12.56 -3.64
N TRP A 81 2.22 12.95 -4.92
CA TRP A 81 3.41 12.64 -5.71
C TRP A 81 4.55 13.64 -5.46
N ASN A 82 5.79 13.21 -5.76
CA ASN A 82 7.03 13.91 -5.46
C ASN A 82 7.11 15.34 -6.06
N THR A 83 6.47 15.58 -7.22
CA THR A 83 6.46 16.87 -7.89
C THR A 83 5.51 17.89 -7.26
N LYS A 84 4.78 17.51 -6.22
CA LYS A 84 3.77 18.31 -5.51
C LYS A 84 4.06 18.44 -4.01
N HIS A 85 5.34 18.34 -3.62
CA HIS A 85 5.78 18.44 -2.22
C HIS A 85 5.92 19.90 -1.73
N ASP A 86 5.92 20.89 -2.61
CA ASP A 86 5.84 22.28 -2.19
C ASP A 86 4.54 22.51 -1.41
N PRO A 87 4.58 23.13 -0.22
CA PRO A 87 3.42 23.30 0.65
C PRO A 87 2.21 23.94 -0.05
N GLU A 88 2.46 24.83 -1.02
CA GLU A 88 1.43 25.51 -1.81
C GLU A 88 0.69 24.57 -2.77
N ASP A 89 1.34 23.49 -3.23
CA ASP A 89 0.80 22.54 -4.19
C ASP A 89 0.00 21.41 -3.54
N VAL A 90 0.20 21.14 -2.24
CA VAL A 90 -0.33 19.97 -1.56
C VAL A 90 -1.86 19.91 -1.60
N GLU A 91 -2.54 21.02 -1.35
CA GLU A 91 -4.01 21.06 -1.35
C GLU A 91 -4.57 20.88 -2.75
N GLU A 92 -3.99 21.55 -3.75
CA GLU A 92 -4.41 21.39 -5.15
C GLU A 92 -4.28 19.93 -5.61
N ALA A 93 -3.14 19.29 -5.30
CA ALA A 93 -2.92 17.87 -5.61
C ALA A 93 -3.95 16.95 -4.96
N CYS A 94 -4.28 17.18 -3.69
CA CYS A 94 -5.32 16.43 -2.99
C CYS A 94 -6.71 16.63 -3.62
N ARG A 95 -7.08 17.88 -3.93
CA ARG A 95 -8.35 18.20 -4.58
C ARG A 95 -8.45 17.60 -5.99
N SER A 96 -7.35 17.57 -6.73
CA SER A 96 -7.28 16.89 -8.02
C SER A 96 -7.59 15.40 -7.91
N SER A 97 -6.97 14.69 -6.95
CA SER A 97 -7.29 13.29 -6.69
C SER A 97 -8.76 13.11 -6.28
N LEU A 98 -9.28 13.96 -5.40
CA LEU A 98 -10.70 13.93 -5.01
C LEU A 98 -11.64 14.10 -6.21
N THR A 99 -11.32 15.01 -7.12
CA THR A 99 -12.09 15.26 -8.35
C THR A 99 -12.07 14.04 -9.26
N HIS A 100 -10.90 13.45 -9.54
CA HIS A 100 -10.78 12.25 -10.36
C HIS A 100 -11.51 11.06 -9.76
N LEU A 101 -11.43 10.88 -8.44
CA LEU A 101 -12.09 9.80 -7.72
C LEU A 101 -13.59 10.04 -7.51
N GLY A 102 -14.08 11.27 -7.76
CA GLY A 102 -15.49 11.66 -7.53
C GLY A 102 -15.87 11.63 -6.04
N LEU A 103 -14.93 11.98 -5.15
CA LEU A 103 -15.11 11.90 -3.70
C LEU A 103 -15.03 13.27 -3.04
N SER A 104 -15.74 13.43 -1.92
CA SER A 104 -15.68 14.65 -1.07
C SER A 104 -14.53 14.57 -0.04
N TYR A 105 -14.06 13.39 0.30
CA TYR A 105 -12.93 13.16 1.20
C TYR A 105 -12.19 11.85 0.87
N LEU A 106 -10.91 11.76 1.24
CA LEU A 106 -10.16 10.51 1.32
C LEU A 106 -10.15 10.00 2.77
N ASP A 107 -10.11 8.69 2.95
CA ASP A 107 -9.92 8.08 4.27
C ASP A 107 -8.47 8.21 4.72
N LEU A 108 -7.53 8.12 3.78
CA LEU A 108 -6.10 8.23 4.03
C LEU A 108 -5.39 8.89 2.84
N TYR A 109 -4.52 9.86 3.12
CA TYR A 109 -3.65 10.46 2.13
C TYR A 109 -2.20 10.30 2.55
N LEU A 110 -1.38 9.72 1.68
CA LEU A 110 0.00 9.39 1.98
C LEU A 110 0.96 10.32 1.24
N MET A 111 2.06 10.71 1.89
CA MET A 111 3.23 11.20 1.19
C MET A 111 3.91 10.01 0.51
N HIS A 112 3.99 10.03 -0.84
CA HIS A 112 4.36 8.83 -1.61
C HIS A 112 5.83 8.44 -1.43
N TRP A 113 6.75 9.43 -1.32
CA TRP A 113 8.18 9.25 -1.08
C TRP A 113 8.73 10.39 -0.24
N PRO A 114 9.80 10.18 0.54
CA PRO A 114 10.35 11.19 1.45
C PRO A 114 11.28 12.20 0.76
N MET A 115 10.92 12.73 -0.43
CA MET A 115 11.82 13.60 -1.19
C MET A 115 11.98 14.99 -0.57
N ALA A 116 10.89 15.61 -0.10
CA ALA A 116 10.89 16.79 0.75
C ALA A 116 9.72 16.62 1.72
N PHE A 117 9.92 16.59 3.03
CA PHE A 117 8.85 16.05 3.85
C PHE A 117 8.43 16.90 5.08
N LYS A 118 9.30 17.69 5.69
CA LYS A 118 8.92 18.39 6.94
C LYS A 118 7.88 19.49 6.73
N ASP A 119 8.07 20.35 5.75
CA ASP A 119 7.11 21.42 5.44
C ASP A 119 5.91 20.88 4.66
N THR A 120 6.13 19.90 3.78
CA THR A 120 5.07 19.14 3.11
C THR A 120 4.13 18.50 4.13
N TRP A 121 4.67 17.91 5.21
CA TRP A 121 3.85 17.30 6.26
C TRP A 121 2.91 18.32 6.92
N LYS A 122 3.40 19.51 7.25
CA LYS A 122 2.57 20.59 7.80
C LYS A 122 1.43 20.98 6.86
N ALA A 123 1.70 21.02 5.56
CA ALA A 123 0.66 21.28 4.57
C ALA A 123 -0.36 20.13 4.48
N MET A 124 0.07 18.87 4.61
CA MET A 124 -0.83 17.72 4.67
C MET A 124 -1.71 17.73 5.93
N GLU A 125 -1.21 18.20 7.07
CA GLU A 125 -2.00 18.38 8.28
C GLU A 125 -3.20 19.31 8.08
N ASN A 126 -3.02 20.38 7.27
CA ASN A 126 -4.10 21.29 6.94
C ASN A 126 -5.23 20.63 6.11
N LEU A 127 -4.93 19.55 5.38
CA LEU A 127 -5.96 18.79 4.67
C LEU A 127 -6.90 18.07 5.65
N VAL A 128 -6.36 17.60 6.77
CA VAL A 128 -7.16 17.00 7.86
C VAL A 128 -8.06 18.06 8.49
N ASP A 129 -7.50 19.24 8.83
CA ASP A 129 -8.26 20.34 9.42
C ASP A 129 -9.40 20.83 8.50
N LYS A 130 -9.18 20.79 7.19
CA LYS A 130 -10.19 21.15 6.17
C LYS A 130 -11.18 20.03 5.88
N GLY A 131 -11.03 18.85 6.47
CA GLY A 131 -11.89 17.69 6.23
C GLY A 131 -11.77 17.07 4.83
N LEU A 132 -10.72 17.42 4.07
CA LEU A 132 -10.44 16.82 2.75
C LEU A 132 -9.95 15.38 2.87
N VAL A 133 -9.26 15.09 3.97
CA VAL A 133 -8.79 13.74 4.31
C VAL A 133 -9.09 13.45 5.78
N LYS A 134 -9.38 12.20 6.12
CA LYS A 134 -9.65 11.81 7.52
C LYS A 134 -8.36 11.52 8.28
N ALA A 135 -7.34 11.03 7.61
CA ALA A 135 -6.03 10.75 8.17
C ALA A 135 -4.94 10.94 7.13
N ILE A 136 -3.72 11.13 7.60
CA ILE A 136 -2.53 11.27 6.78
C ILE A 136 -1.47 10.25 7.19
N GLY A 137 -0.60 9.89 6.27
CA GLY A 137 0.44 8.90 6.50
C GLY A 137 1.59 9.03 5.52
N LEU A 138 2.46 8.05 5.58
CA LEU A 138 3.74 8.00 4.89
C LEU A 138 3.80 6.80 3.96
N SER A 139 4.66 6.88 2.95
CA SER A 139 5.02 5.73 2.12
C SER A 139 6.51 5.78 1.79
N ASN A 140 7.18 4.63 1.88
CA ASN A 140 8.62 4.49 1.66
C ASN A 140 9.52 5.27 2.65
N PHE A 141 9.04 5.54 3.85
CA PHE A 141 9.84 6.18 4.90
C PHE A 141 10.60 5.12 5.71
N ASN A 142 11.88 5.38 5.97
CA ASN A 142 12.68 4.60 6.92
C ASN A 142 12.42 5.07 8.37
N ALA A 143 12.96 4.33 9.35
CA ALA A 143 12.72 4.60 10.78
C ALA A 143 13.11 6.02 11.17
N ARG A 144 14.30 6.50 10.78
CA ARG A 144 14.79 7.85 11.07
C ARG A 144 13.87 8.93 10.50
N GLN A 145 13.40 8.75 9.28
CA GLN A 145 12.48 9.70 8.62
C GLN A 145 11.10 9.72 9.29
N ILE A 146 10.63 8.56 9.78
CA ILE A 146 9.39 8.50 10.57
C ILE A 146 9.57 9.29 11.88
N ASP A 147 10.69 9.10 12.59
CA ASP A 147 10.99 9.82 13.83
C ASP A 147 11.07 11.33 13.59
N ASP A 148 11.68 11.75 12.49
CA ASP A 148 11.72 13.16 12.08
C ASP A 148 10.31 13.77 11.90
N ILE A 149 9.38 13.01 11.31
CA ILE A 149 7.98 13.45 11.17
C ILE A 149 7.28 13.45 12.54
N ILE A 150 7.41 12.38 13.32
CA ILE A 150 6.78 12.28 14.66
C ILE A 150 7.19 13.44 15.57
N ALA A 151 8.45 13.89 15.47
CA ALA A 151 8.98 14.99 16.28
C ALA A 151 8.32 16.35 16.00
N ILE A 152 7.77 16.56 14.79
CA ILE A 152 7.17 17.84 14.40
C ILE A 152 5.64 17.74 14.20
N ALA A 153 5.09 16.53 14.17
CA ALA A 153 3.71 16.30 13.78
C ALA A 153 2.71 16.70 14.86
N ARG A 154 1.76 17.55 14.50
CA ARG A 154 0.52 17.82 15.23
C ARG A 154 -0.51 16.70 14.98
N HIS A 155 -0.69 16.32 13.71
CA HIS A 155 -1.38 15.09 13.29
C HIS A 155 -0.33 14.03 13.00
N LYS A 156 -0.23 13.01 13.83
CA LYS A 156 0.74 11.92 13.65
C LYS A 156 0.40 11.06 12.43
N PRO A 157 1.40 10.53 11.72
CA PRO A 157 1.15 9.58 10.65
C PRO A 157 0.51 8.31 11.22
N VAL A 158 -0.57 7.85 10.58
CA VAL A 158 -1.29 6.64 11.01
C VAL A 158 -0.83 5.38 10.30
N VAL A 159 -0.18 5.54 9.15
CA VAL A 159 0.30 4.44 8.27
C VAL A 159 1.68 4.79 7.71
N ASN A 160 2.54 3.76 7.56
CA ASN A 160 3.67 3.77 6.65
C ASN A 160 3.48 2.63 5.64
N GLN A 161 3.28 2.96 4.36
CA GLN A 161 3.12 1.99 3.29
C GLN A 161 4.46 1.69 2.65
N VAL A 162 4.91 0.45 2.70
CA VAL A 162 6.23 0.01 2.21
C VAL A 162 6.15 -1.29 1.43
N GLU A 163 7.16 -1.57 0.62
CA GLU A 163 7.33 -2.90 0.05
C GLU A 163 7.52 -3.91 1.18
N CYS A 164 6.67 -4.95 1.23
CA CYS A 164 6.76 -5.98 2.27
C CYS A 164 6.24 -7.32 1.76
N HIS A 165 7.09 -8.33 1.79
CA HIS A 165 6.82 -9.69 1.34
C HIS A 165 7.87 -10.64 1.98
N PRO A 166 7.77 -11.99 1.82
CA PRO A 166 8.70 -12.93 2.46
C PRO A 166 10.19 -12.69 2.18
N TYR A 167 10.55 -12.11 1.03
CA TYR A 167 11.97 -11.78 0.73
C TYR A 167 12.40 -10.40 1.23
N LEU A 168 11.46 -9.60 1.73
CA LEU A 168 11.68 -8.31 2.39
C LEU A 168 10.67 -8.18 3.54
N SER A 169 10.95 -8.85 4.65
CA SER A 169 9.98 -9.01 5.75
C SER A 169 9.72 -7.75 6.57
N GLN A 170 10.61 -6.75 6.48
CA GLN A 170 10.50 -5.48 7.19
C GLN A 170 10.39 -5.63 8.72
N ALA A 171 11.04 -6.65 9.31
CA ALA A 171 10.83 -7.00 10.72
C ALA A 171 11.16 -5.84 11.67
N ASP A 172 12.30 -5.17 11.45
CA ASP A 172 12.76 -4.06 12.29
C ASP A 172 11.89 -2.82 12.11
N LEU A 173 11.61 -2.45 10.86
CA LEU A 173 10.73 -1.33 10.55
C LEU A 173 9.32 -1.56 11.08
N LEU A 174 8.79 -2.79 10.98
CA LEU A 174 7.49 -3.15 11.54
C LEU A 174 7.45 -3.02 13.07
N SER A 175 8.52 -3.44 13.76
CA SER A 175 8.67 -3.27 15.20
C SER A 175 8.73 -1.79 15.59
N HIS A 176 9.51 -0.99 14.85
CA HIS A 176 9.61 0.46 15.06
C HIS A 176 8.25 1.14 14.86
N CYS A 177 7.57 0.90 13.74
CA CYS A 177 6.24 1.46 13.47
C CYS A 177 5.22 1.09 14.57
N ARG A 178 5.23 -0.15 15.06
CA ARG A 178 4.36 -0.57 16.16
C ARG A 178 4.58 0.22 17.43
N SER A 179 5.84 0.49 17.78
CA SER A 179 6.18 1.28 18.98
C SER A 179 5.64 2.70 18.93
N LEU A 180 5.40 3.22 17.71
CA LEU A 180 4.86 4.56 17.45
C LEU A 180 3.36 4.56 17.15
N ALA A 181 2.68 3.41 17.23
CA ALA A 181 1.28 3.22 16.81
C ALA A 181 1.03 3.58 15.34
N VAL A 182 2.03 3.41 14.49
CA VAL A 182 1.94 3.55 13.03
C VAL A 182 1.66 2.17 12.41
N CYS A 183 0.59 2.05 11.64
CA CYS A 183 0.25 0.82 10.95
C CYS A 183 1.12 0.65 9.71
N VAL A 184 1.58 -0.57 9.44
CA VAL A 184 2.31 -0.87 8.19
C VAL A 184 1.36 -1.43 7.16
N THR A 185 1.42 -0.88 5.94
CA THR A 185 0.74 -1.42 4.76
C THR A 185 1.78 -1.97 3.78
N ALA A 186 1.63 -3.23 3.41
CA ALA A 186 2.47 -3.92 2.44
C ALA A 186 1.99 -3.63 1.02
N TYR A 187 2.77 -2.87 0.24
CA TYR A 187 2.60 -2.88 -1.20
C TYR A 187 3.46 -3.97 -1.85
N SER A 188 3.11 -4.37 -3.07
CA SER A 188 3.73 -5.52 -3.77
C SER A 188 3.89 -6.76 -2.88
N PRO A 189 2.89 -7.15 -2.09
CA PRO A 189 3.03 -8.26 -1.15
C PRO A 189 3.31 -9.60 -1.84
N LEU A 190 2.98 -9.70 -3.13
CA LEU A 190 3.19 -10.89 -3.96
C LEU A 190 4.41 -10.76 -4.90
N GLY A 191 5.29 -9.75 -4.70
CA GLY A 191 6.55 -9.59 -5.41
C GLY A 191 6.49 -8.85 -6.73
N SER A 192 5.31 -8.41 -7.19
CA SER A 192 5.15 -7.57 -8.41
C SER A 192 5.91 -8.10 -9.63
N GLY A 193 5.74 -9.38 -9.97
CA GLY A 193 6.45 -10.03 -11.09
C GLY A 193 6.15 -9.44 -12.47
N ASP A 194 5.09 -8.63 -12.59
CA ASP A 194 4.68 -7.91 -13.80
C ASP A 194 5.28 -6.49 -13.91
N ARG A 195 6.25 -6.11 -13.06
CA ARG A 195 6.90 -4.80 -13.14
C ARG A 195 7.76 -4.68 -14.41
N PRO A 196 7.84 -3.48 -15.04
CA PRO A 196 8.53 -3.32 -16.33
C PRO A 196 10.03 -3.67 -16.33
N TRP A 197 10.67 -3.64 -15.16
CA TRP A 197 12.10 -3.94 -15.00
C TRP A 197 12.35 -5.32 -14.37
N ALA A 198 11.35 -6.19 -14.30
CA ALA A 198 11.53 -7.56 -13.82
C ALA A 198 12.48 -8.34 -14.75
N SER A 199 13.43 -9.08 -14.17
CA SER A 199 14.26 -10.02 -14.92
C SER A 199 13.64 -11.42 -14.89
N PRO A 200 13.71 -12.18 -15.99
CA PRO A 200 13.29 -13.59 -16.01
C PRO A 200 14.04 -14.48 -15.00
N ASP A 201 15.26 -14.10 -14.65
CA ASP A 201 16.11 -14.85 -13.73
C ASP A 201 15.88 -14.49 -12.24
N GLU A 202 15.01 -13.52 -11.97
CA GLU A 202 14.69 -13.16 -10.59
C GLU A 202 13.83 -14.23 -9.90
N PRO A 203 14.09 -14.48 -8.61
CA PRO A 203 13.30 -15.45 -7.86
C PRO A 203 11.83 -14.96 -7.72
N SER A 204 10.90 -15.78 -8.21
CA SER A 204 9.46 -15.53 -8.07
C SER A 204 8.96 -16.02 -6.71
N LEU A 205 8.36 -15.13 -5.92
CA LEU A 205 7.71 -15.50 -4.66
C LEU A 205 6.63 -16.56 -4.85
N LEU A 206 5.79 -16.40 -5.88
CA LEU A 206 4.66 -17.30 -6.12
C LEU A 206 5.09 -18.68 -6.64
N ALA A 207 6.33 -18.80 -7.14
CA ALA A 207 6.92 -20.06 -7.59
C ALA A 207 7.93 -20.66 -6.58
N ASP A 208 8.10 -20.06 -5.40
CA ASP A 208 8.97 -20.60 -4.37
C ASP A 208 8.41 -21.95 -3.85
N PRO A 209 9.14 -23.07 -4.02
CA PRO A 209 8.62 -24.39 -3.63
C PRO A 209 8.37 -24.51 -2.12
N ARG A 210 9.06 -23.73 -1.30
CA ARG A 210 8.84 -23.71 0.16
C ARG A 210 7.48 -23.08 0.50
N LEU A 211 7.09 -22.00 -0.19
CA LEU A 211 5.75 -21.40 -0.07
C LEU A 211 4.68 -22.34 -0.64
N GLY A 212 4.98 -23.02 -1.75
CA GLY A 212 4.11 -24.05 -2.31
C GLY A 212 3.82 -25.18 -1.30
N ALA A 213 4.84 -25.71 -0.65
CA ALA A 213 4.68 -26.77 0.35
C ALA A 213 3.85 -26.32 1.58
N ILE A 214 3.99 -25.06 2.01
CA ILE A 214 3.13 -24.48 3.05
C ILE A 214 1.69 -24.40 2.54
N ALA A 215 1.50 -23.88 1.32
CA ALA A 215 0.18 -23.69 0.72
C ALA A 215 -0.60 -25.01 0.61
N GLU A 216 0.05 -26.08 0.19
CA GLU A 216 -0.55 -27.42 0.11
C GLU A 216 -1.12 -27.88 1.46
N ARG A 217 -0.39 -27.68 2.59
CA ARG A 217 -0.85 -28.07 3.92
C ARG A 217 -2.15 -27.38 4.33
N TYR A 218 -2.38 -26.16 3.87
CA TYR A 218 -3.59 -25.37 4.17
C TYR A 218 -4.64 -25.45 3.08
N GLN A 219 -4.38 -26.16 1.98
CA GLN A 219 -5.25 -26.20 0.78
C GLN A 219 -5.54 -24.80 0.26
N LYS A 220 -4.48 -23.95 0.21
CA LYS A 220 -4.50 -22.57 -0.24
C LYS A 220 -3.45 -22.35 -1.33
N SER A 221 -3.53 -21.21 -2.02
CA SER A 221 -2.47 -20.82 -2.95
C SER A 221 -1.29 -20.16 -2.21
N PRO A 222 -0.09 -20.12 -2.81
CA PRO A 222 1.04 -19.35 -2.27
C PRO A 222 0.70 -17.88 -2.04
N ALA A 223 -0.12 -17.27 -2.91
CA ALA A 223 -0.60 -15.89 -2.74
C ALA A 223 -1.40 -15.73 -1.44
N GLN A 224 -2.34 -16.64 -1.18
CA GLN A 224 -3.12 -16.61 0.07
C GLN A 224 -2.25 -16.81 1.31
N VAL A 225 -1.25 -17.68 1.25
CA VAL A 225 -0.30 -17.90 2.36
C VAL A 225 0.49 -16.62 2.66
N ILE A 226 1.02 -15.95 1.64
CA ILE A 226 1.78 -14.71 1.79
C ILE A 226 0.90 -13.59 2.38
N LEU A 227 -0.32 -13.43 1.86
CA LEU A 227 -1.25 -12.42 2.36
C LEU A 227 -1.65 -12.74 3.81
N ARG A 228 -1.90 -14.00 4.13
CA ARG A 228 -2.23 -14.43 5.49
C ARG A 228 -1.09 -14.20 6.47
N TRP A 229 0.15 -14.48 6.08
CA TRP A 229 1.34 -14.20 6.87
C TRP A 229 1.44 -12.71 7.22
N ASN A 230 1.22 -11.80 6.27
CA ASN A 230 1.19 -10.37 6.55
C ASN A 230 0.04 -9.99 7.51
N VAL A 231 -1.18 -10.47 7.24
CA VAL A 231 -2.36 -10.20 8.07
C VAL A 231 -2.16 -10.66 9.52
N GLN A 232 -1.57 -11.85 9.74
CA GLN A 232 -1.29 -12.35 11.07
C GLN A 232 -0.19 -11.55 11.81
N ARG A 233 0.68 -10.89 11.07
CA ARG A 233 1.66 -9.94 11.61
C ARG A 233 1.08 -8.54 11.85
N GLY A 234 -0.23 -8.32 11.61
CA GLY A 234 -0.88 -7.02 11.74
C GLY A 234 -0.53 -6.04 10.61
N VAL A 235 -0.10 -6.56 9.47
CA VAL A 235 0.26 -5.78 8.27
C VAL A 235 -0.92 -5.80 7.30
N VAL A 236 -1.34 -4.62 6.85
CA VAL A 236 -2.35 -4.45 5.80
C VAL A 236 -1.74 -4.82 4.45
N CYS A 237 -2.48 -5.47 3.57
CA CYS A 237 -2.01 -5.87 2.25
C CYS A 237 -2.85 -5.23 1.14
N ILE A 238 -2.19 -4.77 0.09
CA ILE A 238 -2.84 -4.20 -1.10
C ILE A 238 -2.38 -4.89 -2.39
N PRO A 239 -2.62 -6.21 -2.52
CA PRO A 239 -2.29 -6.91 -3.75
C PRO A 239 -3.03 -6.31 -4.95
N LYS A 240 -2.32 -6.11 -6.06
CA LYS A 240 -2.91 -5.70 -7.34
C LYS A 240 -3.30 -6.93 -8.16
N SER A 241 -4.50 -6.92 -8.69
CA SER A 241 -4.92 -7.84 -9.74
C SER A 241 -5.98 -7.19 -10.63
N VAL A 242 -6.03 -7.59 -11.88
CA VAL A 242 -7.11 -7.26 -12.83
C VAL A 242 -7.93 -8.49 -13.20
N THR A 243 -7.59 -9.64 -12.66
CA THR A 243 -8.29 -10.92 -12.90
C THR A 243 -9.29 -11.15 -11.76
N ALA A 244 -10.58 -11.17 -12.07
CA ALA A 244 -11.66 -11.27 -11.08
C ALA A 244 -11.51 -12.47 -10.13
N SER A 245 -11.12 -13.65 -10.64
CA SER A 245 -10.91 -14.84 -9.80
C SER A 245 -9.77 -14.65 -8.80
N ARG A 246 -8.65 -14.02 -9.20
CA ARG A 246 -7.52 -13.72 -8.31
C ARG A 246 -7.88 -12.65 -7.28
N ILE A 247 -8.68 -11.64 -7.67
CA ILE A 247 -9.18 -10.61 -6.74
C ILE A 247 -9.99 -11.29 -5.62
N GLN A 248 -10.91 -12.17 -5.98
CA GLN A 248 -11.71 -12.91 -5.00
C GLN A 248 -10.85 -13.87 -4.14
N GLU A 249 -9.91 -14.57 -4.76
CA GLU A 249 -8.99 -15.47 -4.05
C GLU A 249 -8.16 -14.73 -3.00
N ASN A 250 -7.60 -13.58 -3.35
CA ASN A 250 -6.78 -12.76 -2.45
C ASN A 250 -7.55 -12.26 -1.20
N LEU A 251 -8.88 -12.19 -1.25
CA LEU A 251 -9.70 -11.83 -0.08
C LEU A 251 -9.97 -13.04 0.84
N ARG A 252 -9.86 -14.28 0.33
CA ARG A 252 -10.14 -15.51 1.09
C ARG A 252 -8.95 -15.95 1.95
N VAL A 253 -8.54 -15.06 2.85
CA VAL A 253 -7.39 -15.26 3.77
C VAL A 253 -7.77 -15.18 5.23
N PHE A 254 -9.06 -15.04 5.53
CA PHE A 254 -9.57 -14.94 6.91
C PHE A 254 -10.16 -16.25 7.44
N ASP A 255 -10.28 -17.27 6.62
CA ASP A 255 -10.88 -18.58 6.90
C ASP A 255 -9.87 -19.64 7.38
N PHE A 256 -8.58 -19.31 7.46
CA PHE A 256 -7.52 -20.17 7.98
C PHE A 256 -6.49 -19.39 8.78
N SER A 257 -5.62 -20.08 9.49
CA SER A 257 -4.50 -19.48 10.24
C SER A 257 -3.25 -20.30 10.04
N LEU A 258 -2.13 -19.60 9.75
CA LEU A 258 -0.81 -20.23 9.75
C LEU A 258 -0.37 -20.54 11.17
N SER A 259 0.28 -21.68 11.36
CA SER A 259 0.88 -22.04 12.63
C SER A 259 2.05 -21.11 13.00
N PRO A 260 2.41 -20.99 14.28
CA PRO A 260 3.60 -20.23 14.67
C PRO A 260 4.88 -20.73 13.99
N GLU A 261 4.99 -22.03 13.73
CA GLU A 261 6.11 -22.68 13.01
C GLU A 261 6.18 -22.17 11.56
N ASP A 262 5.03 -22.15 10.87
CA ASP A 262 4.97 -21.68 9.49
C ASP A 262 5.23 -20.19 9.37
N ILE A 263 4.76 -19.39 10.33
CA ILE A 263 5.11 -17.95 10.39
C ILE A 263 6.63 -17.78 10.49
N ARG A 264 7.29 -18.47 11.45
CA ARG A 264 8.75 -18.40 11.60
C ARG A 264 9.50 -18.91 10.36
N LEU A 265 8.97 -19.95 9.72
CA LEU A 265 9.56 -20.48 8.49
C LEU A 265 9.50 -19.43 7.36
N ILE A 266 8.36 -18.75 7.18
CA ILE A 266 8.23 -17.68 6.18
C ILE A 266 9.12 -16.48 6.54
N ASP A 267 9.21 -16.11 7.81
CA ASP A 267 10.13 -15.05 8.28
C ASP A 267 11.59 -15.34 7.91
N SER A 268 11.99 -16.64 7.93
CA SER A 268 13.34 -17.06 7.57
C SER A 268 13.66 -16.93 6.07
N PHE A 269 12.67 -16.66 5.22
CA PHE A 269 12.89 -16.44 3.77
C PHE A 269 13.42 -15.04 3.47
N ASN A 270 13.47 -14.16 4.46
CA ASN A 270 13.96 -12.80 4.30
C ASN A 270 15.38 -12.77 3.72
N ARG A 271 15.57 -11.94 2.70
CA ARG A 271 16.87 -11.74 2.01
C ARG A 271 17.21 -10.26 1.91
N ASN A 272 16.37 -9.38 2.47
CA ASN A 272 16.42 -7.93 2.28
C ASN A 272 16.41 -7.54 0.80
N THR A 273 15.68 -8.30 -0.02
CA THR A 273 15.60 -8.09 -1.47
C THR A 273 14.42 -7.18 -1.80
N ARG A 274 14.70 -5.99 -2.36
CA ARG A 274 13.71 -5.07 -2.90
C ARG A 274 13.49 -5.32 -4.39
N PHE A 275 12.24 -5.40 -4.78
CA PHE A 275 11.84 -5.45 -6.20
C PHE A 275 11.48 -4.06 -6.73
N ILE A 276 11.00 -3.18 -5.86
CA ILE A 276 10.50 -1.85 -6.24
C ILE A 276 11.55 -0.78 -5.92
N ILE A 277 12.56 -0.73 -6.79
CA ILE A 277 13.53 0.37 -6.81
C ILE A 277 13.48 0.99 -8.21
N PRO A 278 12.95 2.22 -8.35
CA PRO A 278 12.94 2.91 -9.63
C PRO A 278 14.37 3.08 -10.14
N THR A 279 14.65 2.58 -11.33
CA THR A 279 15.97 2.65 -11.96
C THR A 279 15.88 3.37 -13.29
N VAL A 280 16.99 4.04 -13.66
CA VAL A 280 17.23 4.64 -14.97
C VAL A 280 18.56 4.16 -15.51
N GLU A 281 18.74 4.24 -16.82
CA GLU A 281 20.03 4.02 -17.47
C GLU A 281 20.81 5.34 -17.51
N LYS A 282 22.01 5.36 -16.94
CA LYS A 282 22.96 6.48 -16.95
C LYS A 282 24.32 5.96 -17.34
N ASP A 283 24.88 6.48 -18.43
CA ASP A 283 26.19 6.07 -18.97
C ASP A 283 26.32 4.55 -19.20
N GLY A 284 25.27 3.91 -19.74
CA GLY A 284 25.21 2.48 -20.00
C GLY A 284 25.12 1.60 -18.73
N LYS A 285 24.86 2.21 -17.56
CA LYS A 285 24.68 1.49 -16.28
C LYS A 285 23.29 1.75 -15.72
N LYS A 286 22.70 0.69 -15.18
CA LYS A 286 21.46 0.78 -14.44
C LYS A 286 21.74 1.33 -13.03
N VAL A 287 21.21 2.52 -12.73
CA VAL A 287 21.36 3.20 -11.44
C VAL A 287 19.97 3.48 -10.84
N TRP A 288 19.91 3.68 -9.53
CA TRP A 288 18.67 4.11 -8.88
C TRP A 288 18.33 5.52 -9.30
N ARG A 289 17.12 5.74 -9.82
CA ARG A 289 16.66 7.04 -10.35
C ARG A 289 16.87 8.18 -9.35
N ASP A 290 16.50 7.95 -8.11
CA ASP A 290 16.53 8.95 -7.03
C ASP A 290 17.66 8.67 -6.00
N GLY A 291 18.61 7.77 -6.31
CA GLY A 291 19.61 7.28 -5.36
C GLY A 291 20.58 8.35 -4.85
N GLU A 292 20.80 9.43 -5.61
CA GLU A 292 21.65 10.57 -5.20
C GLU A 292 20.88 11.61 -4.35
N HIS A 293 19.55 11.42 -4.18
CA HIS A 293 18.73 12.36 -3.42
C HIS A 293 19.04 12.25 -1.90
N PRO A 294 19.22 13.37 -1.18
CA PRO A 294 19.64 13.36 0.25
C PRO A 294 18.64 12.64 1.17
N HIS A 295 17.40 12.51 0.76
CA HIS A 295 16.35 11.81 1.50
C HIS A 295 15.98 10.47 0.86
N PHE A 296 16.83 9.91 -0.01
CA PHE A 296 16.57 8.57 -0.55
C PHE A 296 16.52 7.54 0.60
N PRO A 297 15.41 6.80 0.77
CA PRO A 297 15.15 6.09 2.02
C PRO A 297 15.94 4.79 2.17
N PHE A 298 16.49 4.24 1.07
CA PHE A 298 17.05 2.88 1.06
C PHE A 298 18.55 2.84 1.28
N HIS A 299 19.18 3.96 1.65
CA HIS A 299 20.57 3.98 2.12
C HIS A 299 20.69 3.58 3.60
N ASP A 300 19.63 3.76 4.36
CA ASP A 300 19.56 3.31 5.75
C ASP A 300 19.07 1.84 5.82
N PRO A 301 19.39 1.09 6.88
CA PRO A 301 19.04 -0.34 7.01
C PRO A 301 17.53 -0.60 7.01
N TYR A 302 16.78 0.27 7.65
CA TYR A 302 15.32 0.22 7.75
C TYR A 302 14.72 1.58 8.14
#